data_98929258ddc5f2e0e862a2ca13d80562
#
_entry.id   98929258ddc5f2e0e862a2ca13d80562
#
_cell.length_a   1.000
_cell.length_b   1.000
_cell.length_c   1.000
_cell.angle_alpha   90.00
_cell.angle_beta   90.00
_cell.angle_gamma   90.00
#
_symmetry.space_group_name_H-M   'P 1'
#
loop_
_entity.id
_entity.type
_entity.pdbx_description
1 polymer ?
#
loop_
_entity_poly.entity_id
_entity_poly.type
_entity_poly.pdbx_seq_one_letter_code
_entity_poly.pdbx_strand_id
1 'polypeptide(L)'
;MLGVNYGVSFSNMYFSPSKYNLSPVFSTDYVSITYTKHSKMFGSIPNFALVLGLATGTEGFSFSENPETGYTDNYDDVQQCRIRVIEAPAMMQFHADADPFKFMANAGVYGGWRQSISRSGPQLSKEWTDSFRDYEKRLDYGFQGGLGFALVFAPVELHFNCTVRWSWSSLNEPDYDSKYYYKYAYPLDIMATAGLHFHLTKRRGKTNRELKKEAYEIVYGKKN
;
A
#
# COMPACT_ATOMS: atom_id res chain seq x y z
N MET A 1 -0.54 18.97 2.66
CA MET A 1 -0.95 18.26 3.89
C MET A 1 0.15 17.30 4.30
N LEU A 2 0.33 17.10 5.59
CA LEU A 2 1.18 16.03 6.15
C LEU A 2 0.28 15.04 6.86
N GLY A 3 0.45 13.75 6.57
CA GLY A 3 -0.36 12.69 7.13
C GLY A 3 0.48 11.60 7.77
N VAL A 4 -0.05 10.99 8.81
CA VAL A 4 0.47 9.76 9.40
C VAL A 4 -0.62 8.72 9.34
N ASN A 5 -0.32 7.56 8.76
CA ASN A 5 -1.26 6.47 8.60
C ASN A 5 -0.72 5.23 9.31
N TYR A 6 -1.64 4.48 9.90
CA TYR A 6 -1.41 3.18 10.49
C TYR A 6 -2.42 2.20 9.94
N GLY A 7 -2.03 0.95 9.76
CA GLY A 7 -2.95 -0.01 9.21
C GLY A 7 -2.50 -1.46 9.28
N VAL A 8 -3.27 -2.26 8.59
CA VAL A 8 -3.07 -3.70 8.47
C VAL A 8 -2.80 -4.06 7.02
N SER A 9 -2.03 -5.12 6.81
CA SER A 9 -1.76 -5.67 5.49
C SER A 9 -2.11 -7.16 5.43
N PHE A 10 -2.63 -7.57 4.28
CA PHE A 10 -2.81 -8.95 3.87
C PHE A 10 -1.87 -9.15 2.69
N SER A 11 -0.81 -9.88 2.91
CA SER A 11 0.23 -10.11 1.91
C SER A 11 0.18 -11.53 1.40
N ASN A 12 0.32 -11.69 0.10
CA ASN A 12 0.44 -12.98 -0.56
C ASN A 12 1.54 -12.90 -1.61
N MET A 13 1.90 -14.03 -2.20
CA MET A 13 2.93 -14.09 -3.23
C MET A 13 2.46 -14.91 -4.42
N TYR A 14 2.68 -14.38 -5.60
CA TYR A 14 2.42 -15.09 -6.84
C TYR A 14 3.70 -15.75 -7.34
N PHE A 15 3.72 -17.08 -7.36
CA PHE A 15 4.83 -17.85 -7.91
C PHE A 15 4.58 -18.21 -9.37
N SER A 16 5.64 -18.18 -10.18
CA SER A 16 5.62 -18.58 -11.58
C SER A 16 6.93 -19.31 -11.93
N PRO A 17 6.93 -20.41 -12.71
CA PRO A 17 5.77 -21.09 -13.30
C PRO A 17 5.01 -22.01 -12.32
N SER A 18 5.57 -22.33 -11.17
CA SER A 18 4.95 -23.23 -10.19
C SER A 18 3.75 -22.56 -9.52
N LYS A 19 2.66 -23.29 -9.36
CA LYS A 19 1.50 -22.86 -8.60
C LYS A 19 1.52 -23.54 -7.24
N TYR A 20 1.37 -22.76 -6.17
CA TYR A 20 1.31 -23.24 -4.80
C TYR A 20 -0.01 -22.81 -4.16
N ASN A 21 -0.52 -23.63 -3.24
CA ASN A 21 -1.59 -23.20 -2.35
C ASN A 21 -1.02 -22.33 -1.25
N LEU A 22 -1.44 -21.07 -1.23
CA LEU A 22 -0.93 -20.07 -0.32
C LEU A 22 -2.06 -19.46 0.48
N SER A 23 -1.78 -19.19 1.75
CA SER A 23 -2.60 -18.36 2.62
C SER A 23 -1.95 -16.99 2.79
N PRO A 24 -2.73 -15.91 2.77
CA PRO A 24 -2.18 -14.59 2.98
C PRO A 24 -1.62 -14.44 4.39
N VAL A 25 -0.51 -13.75 4.51
CA VAL A 25 0.09 -13.35 5.79
C VAL A 25 -0.57 -12.05 6.24
N PHE A 26 -1.17 -12.09 7.41
CA PHE A 26 -1.72 -10.90 8.05
C PHE A 26 -0.66 -10.21 8.90
N SER A 27 -0.57 -8.88 8.78
CA SER A 27 0.30 -8.05 9.59
C SER A 27 -0.40 -6.75 10.01
N THR A 28 -0.05 -6.25 11.20
CA THR A 28 -0.61 -5.01 11.78
C THR A 28 0.44 -3.93 11.95
N ASP A 29 1.56 -4.02 11.28
CA ASP A 29 2.73 -3.17 11.46
C ASP A 29 2.93 -2.13 10.33
N TYR A 30 1.93 -1.96 9.46
CA TYR A 30 2.02 -0.97 8.40
C TYR A 30 1.89 0.45 8.96
N VAL A 31 2.94 1.25 8.76
CA VAL A 31 3.00 2.67 9.14
C VAL A 31 3.50 3.48 7.96
N SER A 32 2.86 4.62 7.69
CA SER A 32 3.35 5.53 6.65
C SER A 32 3.23 6.99 7.05
N ILE A 33 4.17 7.79 6.56
CA ILE A 33 4.14 9.26 6.61
C ILE A 33 3.98 9.73 5.18
N THR A 34 2.97 10.57 4.92
CA THR A 34 2.64 11.03 3.59
C THR A 34 2.59 12.56 3.51
N TYR A 35 3.10 13.09 2.42
CA TYR A 35 2.97 14.48 2.04
C TYR A 35 2.05 14.60 0.84
N THR A 36 0.93 15.30 0.98
CA THR A 36 -0.05 15.51 -0.08
C THR A 36 -0.03 16.96 -0.54
N LYS A 37 0.25 17.17 -1.83
CA LYS A 37 0.21 18.48 -2.48
C LYS A 37 -1.00 18.55 -3.41
N HIS A 38 -2.01 19.30 -3.01
CA HIS A 38 -3.16 19.58 -3.87
C HIS A 38 -2.78 20.53 -5.01
N SER A 39 -3.19 20.22 -6.22
CA SER A 39 -2.94 21.03 -7.42
C SER A 39 -4.04 20.79 -8.45
N LYS A 40 -3.94 21.48 -9.59
CA LYS A 40 -4.76 21.17 -10.78
C LYS A 40 -3.91 20.33 -11.71
N MET A 41 -4.43 19.19 -12.16
CA MET A 41 -3.77 18.38 -13.17
C MET A 41 -3.80 19.11 -14.51
N PHE A 42 -2.64 19.26 -15.14
CA PHE A 42 -2.46 20.04 -16.40
C PHE A 42 -3.06 21.46 -16.37
N GLY A 43 -3.15 22.07 -15.17
CA GLY A 43 -3.69 23.43 -15.01
C GLY A 43 -5.22 23.55 -15.11
N SER A 44 -5.93 22.55 -15.56
CA SER A 44 -7.38 22.58 -15.87
C SER A 44 -8.22 21.62 -15.04
N ILE A 45 -7.76 20.41 -14.76
CA ILE A 45 -8.54 19.41 -14.02
C ILE A 45 -8.43 19.69 -12.53
N PRO A 46 -9.51 20.10 -11.84
CA PRO A 46 -9.53 20.29 -10.39
C PRO A 46 -9.51 18.95 -9.67
N ASN A 47 -9.47 19.00 -8.34
CA ASN A 47 -9.59 17.82 -7.47
C ASN A 47 -8.49 16.78 -7.67
N PHE A 48 -7.28 17.26 -7.91
CA PHE A 48 -6.09 16.45 -8.08
C PHE A 48 -5.08 16.76 -6.96
N ALA A 49 -4.37 15.74 -6.52
CA ALA A 49 -3.23 15.87 -5.62
C ALA A 49 -2.12 14.89 -5.98
N LEU A 50 -0.88 15.26 -5.66
CA LEU A 50 0.27 14.39 -5.65
C LEU A 50 0.55 13.97 -4.21
N VAL A 51 0.68 12.67 -3.99
CA VAL A 51 0.99 12.07 -2.69
C VAL A 51 2.36 11.42 -2.77
N LEU A 52 3.26 11.87 -1.92
CA LEU A 52 4.58 11.28 -1.73
C LEU A 52 4.69 10.81 -0.29
N GLY A 53 5.38 9.71 -0.04
CA GLY A 53 5.48 9.18 1.31
C GLY A 53 6.71 8.33 1.57
N LEU A 54 6.82 7.93 2.82
CA LEU A 54 7.68 6.86 3.29
C LEU A 54 6.81 5.93 4.11
N ALA A 55 6.96 4.64 3.90
CA ALA A 55 6.20 3.63 4.62
C ALA A 55 7.09 2.46 5.03
N THR A 56 6.64 1.73 6.03
CA THR A 56 7.22 0.44 6.42
C THR A 56 6.09 -0.52 6.75
N GLY A 57 6.31 -1.80 6.48
CA GLY A 57 5.35 -2.85 6.75
C GLY A 57 5.98 -4.21 6.54
N THR A 58 5.16 -5.23 6.68
CA THR A 58 5.57 -6.62 6.44
C THR A 58 4.78 -7.19 5.26
N GLU A 59 5.50 -7.68 4.26
CA GLU A 59 5.01 -8.53 3.19
C GLU A 59 5.36 -9.99 3.46
N GLY A 60 4.71 -10.93 2.77
CA GLY A 60 5.08 -12.33 2.92
C GLY A 60 4.05 -13.30 2.37
N PHE A 61 4.29 -14.58 2.65
CA PHE A 61 3.43 -15.67 2.24
C PHE A 61 3.50 -16.83 3.24
N SER A 62 2.47 -17.65 3.23
CA SER A 62 2.41 -18.91 3.97
C SER A 62 1.87 -20.00 3.06
N PHE A 63 2.51 -21.17 3.09
CA PHE A 63 1.99 -22.34 2.39
C PHE A 63 0.82 -22.95 3.17
N SER A 64 -0.22 -23.31 2.47
CA SER A 64 -1.38 -24.01 3.01
C SER A 64 -1.49 -25.42 2.43
N GLU A 65 -2.17 -26.28 3.19
CA GLU A 65 -2.47 -27.63 2.75
C GLU A 65 -3.31 -27.61 1.46
N ASN A 66 -2.93 -28.45 0.51
CA ASN A 66 -3.70 -28.65 -0.70
C ASN A 66 -4.91 -29.54 -0.37
N PRO A 67 -6.15 -29.05 -0.50
CA PRO A 67 -7.35 -29.81 -0.14
C PRO A 67 -7.56 -31.08 -0.97
N GLU A 68 -6.93 -31.19 -2.16
CA GLU A 68 -7.04 -32.37 -3.01
C GLU A 68 -6.05 -33.48 -2.63
N THR A 69 -4.87 -33.14 -2.20
CA THR A 69 -3.78 -34.07 -1.92
C THR A 69 -3.54 -34.29 -0.43
N GLY A 70 -4.02 -33.40 0.43
CA GLY A 70 -3.77 -33.41 1.87
C GLY A 70 -2.31 -33.10 2.27
N TYR A 71 -1.48 -32.67 1.32
CA TYR A 71 -0.09 -32.29 1.57
C TYR A 71 0.09 -30.79 1.47
N THR A 72 0.97 -30.25 2.32
CA THR A 72 1.41 -28.86 2.21
C THR A 72 2.61 -28.81 1.27
N ASP A 73 2.42 -28.17 0.12
CA ASP A 73 3.54 -27.83 -0.73
C ASP A 73 4.43 -26.83 0.00
N ASN A 74 5.72 -27.01 -0.04
CA ASN A 74 6.66 -26.07 0.50
C ASN A 74 7.72 -25.67 -0.54
N TYR A 75 8.35 -24.55 -0.30
CA TYR A 75 9.45 -24.08 -1.12
C TYR A 75 10.71 -24.06 -0.25
N ASP A 76 11.67 -24.92 -0.57
CA ASP A 76 12.93 -25.05 0.17
C ASP A 76 12.73 -25.17 1.70
N ASP A 77 11.84 -26.06 2.13
CA ASP A 77 11.46 -26.30 3.54
C ASP A 77 10.86 -25.09 4.29
N VAL A 78 10.55 -24.01 3.57
CA VAL A 78 9.89 -22.83 4.11
C VAL A 78 8.38 -23.04 4.15
N GLN A 79 7.78 -22.94 5.32
CA GLN A 79 6.33 -22.98 5.49
C GLN A 79 5.72 -21.58 5.51
N GLN A 80 6.40 -20.63 6.12
CA GLN A 80 6.00 -19.22 6.15
C GLN A 80 7.22 -18.32 5.96
N CYS A 81 7.03 -17.24 5.21
CA CYS A 81 8.02 -16.19 5.02
C CYS A 81 7.41 -14.84 5.33
N ARG A 82 8.12 -14.02 6.10
CA ARG A 82 7.80 -12.62 6.39
C ARG A 82 8.98 -11.74 6.04
N ILE A 83 8.73 -10.68 5.32
CA ILE A 83 9.75 -9.77 4.81
C ILE A 83 9.39 -8.36 5.24
N ARG A 84 10.25 -7.71 6.00
CA ARG A 84 10.09 -6.32 6.37
C ARG A 84 10.59 -5.42 5.25
N VAL A 85 9.75 -4.46 4.84
CA VAL A 85 10.05 -3.53 3.76
C VAL A 85 10.01 -2.08 4.25
N ILE A 86 10.86 -1.25 3.64
CA ILE A 86 10.77 0.21 3.70
C ILE A 86 10.54 0.68 2.29
N GLU A 87 9.55 1.53 2.07
CA GLU A 87 9.12 1.93 0.74
C GLU A 87 8.84 3.43 0.64
N ALA A 88 8.99 3.95 -0.56
CA ALA A 88 8.69 5.33 -0.92
C ALA A 88 7.60 5.34 -2.01
N PRO A 89 6.31 5.46 -1.64
CA PRO A 89 5.23 5.60 -2.58
C PRO A 89 5.17 6.99 -3.21
N ALA A 90 4.84 7.01 -4.51
CA ALA A 90 4.55 8.22 -5.27
C ALA A 90 3.24 8.02 -6.04
N MET A 91 2.17 8.68 -5.61
CA MET A 91 0.82 8.45 -6.13
C MET A 91 0.17 9.73 -6.62
N MET A 92 -0.62 9.60 -7.64
CA MET A 92 -1.64 10.55 -8.05
C MET A 92 -2.93 10.26 -7.27
N GLN A 93 -3.55 11.29 -6.75
CA GLN A 93 -4.82 11.20 -6.04
C GLN A 93 -5.86 12.06 -6.74
N PHE A 94 -6.99 11.48 -7.06
CA PHE A 94 -8.20 12.18 -7.46
C PHE A 94 -9.16 12.17 -6.28
N HIS A 95 -9.83 13.30 -6.04
CA HIS A 95 -10.76 13.39 -4.92
C HIS A 95 -12.05 14.11 -5.33
N ALA A 96 -13.14 13.70 -4.71
CA ALA A 96 -14.44 14.34 -4.81
C ALA A 96 -14.88 14.77 -3.42
N ASP A 97 -15.10 16.06 -3.24
CA ASP A 97 -15.50 16.65 -1.96
C ASP A 97 -17.02 16.65 -1.84
N ALA A 98 -17.54 16.01 -0.78
CA ALA A 98 -18.98 15.97 -0.41
C ALA A 98 -19.10 16.23 1.10
N ASP A 99 -18.88 17.49 1.51
CA ASP A 99 -18.79 17.94 2.91
C ASP A 99 -19.82 17.27 3.85
N PRO A 100 -19.38 16.58 4.95
CA PRO A 100 -18.03 16.50 5.50
C PRO A 100 -17.13 15.39 4.91
N PHE A 101 -17.57 14.68 3.90
CA PHE A 101 -16.87 13.55 3.31
C PHE A 101 -16.02 14.00 2.11
N LYS A 102 -14.91 13.31 1.92
CA LYS A 102 -14.06 13.39 0.73
C LYS A 102 -13.79 11.97 0.27
N PHE A 103 -14.15 11.65 -0.97
CA PHE A 103 -13.82 10.37 -1.59
C PHE A 103 -12.53 10.50 -2.39
N MET A 104 -11.71 9.48 -2.36
CA MET A 104 -10.38 9.50 -2.96
C MET A 104 -10.14 8.24 -3.76
N ALA A 105 -9.50 8.40 -4.92
CA ALA A 105 -8.93 7.31 -5.71
C ALA A 105 -7.44 7.61 -5.92
N ASN A 106 -6.60 6.65 -5.60
CA ASN A 106 -5.15 6.78 -5.65
C ASN A 106 -4.60 5.77 -6.66
N ALA A 107 -3.61 6.20 -7.45
CA ALA A 107 -2.86 5.30 -8.32
C ALA A 107 -1.43 5.83 -8.48
N GLY A 108 -0.46 4.93 -8.50
CA GLY A 108 0.93 5.32 -8.64
C GLY A 108 1.90 4.17 -8.57
N VAL A 109 3.13 4.52 -8.32
CA VAL A 109 4.26 3.61 -8.23
C VAL A 109 4.86 3.68 -6.83
N TYR A 110 5.61 2.68 -6.49
CA TYR A 110 6.45 2.68 -5.30
C TYR A 110 7.81 2.05 -5.61
N GLY A 111 8.80 2.46 -4.85
CA GLY A 111 10.10 1.80 -4.78
C GLY A 111 10.44 1.55 -3.34
N GLY A 112 11.06 0.41 -3.04
CA GLY A 112 11.33 -0.01 -1.69
C GLY A 112 12.56 -0.88 -1.54
N TRP A 113 12.87 -1.16 -0.29
CA TRP A 113 13.98 -2.00 0.10
C TRP A 113 13.53 -3.03 1.13
N ARG A 114 13.73 -4.30 0.83
CA ARG A 114 13.51 -5.42 1.74
C ARG A 114 14.62 -5.44 2.79
N GLN A 115 14.29 -5.02 4.00
CA GLN A 115 15.23 -4.80 5.09
C GLN A 115 15.66 -6.10 5.74
N SER A 116 14.70 -6.93 6.10
CA SER A 116 14.91 -8.21 6.77
C SER A 116 13.92 -9.24 6.28
N ILE A 117 14.29 -10.49 6.37
CA ILE A 117 13.46 -11.64 6.03
C ILE A 117 13.49 -12.59 7.22
N SER A 118 12.34 -13.18 7.52
CA SER A 118 12.21 -14.20 8.55
C SER A 118 11.37 -15.35 7.99
N ARG A 119 11.89 -16.56 8.13
CA ARG A 119 11.27 -17.78 7.64
C ARG A 119 11.05 -18.76 8.77
N SER A 120 9.99 -19.53 8.66
CA SER A 120 9.72 -20.65 9.53
C SER A 120 9.37 -21.89 8.71
N GLY A 121 9.81 -23.04 9.20
CA GLY A 121 9.53 -24.34 8.58
C GLY A 121 10.11 -25.46 9.42
N PRO A 122 9.55 -26.69 9.34
CA PRO A 122 9.92 -27.80 10.24
C PRO A 122 11.33 -28.33 10.04
N GLN A 123 11.92 -28.16 8.84
CA GLN A 123 13.25 -28.67 8.48
C GLN A 123 14.24 -27.56 8.12
N LEU A 124 13.87 -26.30 8.32
CA LEU A 124 14.67 -25.16 7.95
C LEU A 124 15.92 -25.05 8.83
N SER A 125 17.09 -24.92 8.20
CA SER A 125 18.33 -24.69 8.95
C SER A 125 18.35 -23.30 9.56
N LYS A 126 19.02 -23.14 10.71
CA LYS A 126 19.12 -21.85 11.41
C LYS A 126 19.77 -20.75 10.56
N GLU A 127 20.69 -21.12 9.68
CA GLU A 127 21.40 -20.19 8.78
C GLU A 127 20.43 -19.46 7.83
N TRP A 128 19.37 -20.12 7.39
CA TRP A 128 18.42 -19.59 6.41
C TRP A 128 17.14 -19.02 7.03
N THR A 129 17.06 -18.97 8.34
CA THR A 129 15.86 -18.46 9.02
C THR A 129 15.71 -16.95 8.85
N ASP A 130 16.77 -16.17 9.05
CA ASP A 130 16.74 -14.71 9.13
C ASP A 130 17.68 -14.01 8.16
N SER A 131 18.22 -14.73 7.16
CA SER A 131 19.15 -14.18 6.16
C SER A 131 18.58 -14.28 4.75
N PHE A 132 18.86 -13.27 3.92
CA PHE A 132 18.56 -13.34 2.50
C PHE A 132 19.50 -14.35 1.83
N ARG A 133 18.96 -15.15 0.93
CA ARG A 133 19.73 -16.06 0.10
C ARG A 133 20.36 -15.28 -1.06
N ASP A 134 21.42 -15.80 -1.66
CA ASP A 134 22.20 -15.13 -2.71
C ASP A 134 21.35 -14.76 -3.94
N TYR A 135 20.30 -15.53 -4.21
CA TYR A 135 19.38 -15.30 -5.32
C TYR A 135 18.15 -14.44 -4.94
N GLU A 136 18.06 -13.91 -3.71
CA GLU A 136 16.94 -13.09 -3.26
C GLU A 136 17.25 -11.60 -3.36
N LYS A 137 16.39 -10.89 -4.06
CA LYS A 137 16.53 -9.45 -4.30
C LYS A 137 15.99 -8.63 -3.14
N ARG A 138 16.76 -7.65 -2.73
CA ARG A 138 16.33 -6.67 -1.72
C ARG A 138 15.57 -5.49 -2.29
N LEU A 139 15.79 -5.17 -3.58
CA LEU A 139 15.08 -4.07 -4.22
C LEU A 139 13.65 -4.52 -4.54
N ASP A 140 12.69 -3.73 -4.11
CA ASP A 140 11.28 -3.88 -4.42
C ASP A 140 10.75 -2.66 -5.16
N TYR A 141 9.92 -2.86 -6.18
CA TYR A 141 9.24 -1.78 -6.89
C TYR A 141 8.03 -2.33 -7.65
N GLY A 142 7.06 -1.46 -7.83
CA GLY A 142 5.84 -1.88 -8.51
C GLY A 142 4.80 -0.77 -8.58
N PHE A 143 3.56 -1.21 -8.76
CA PHE A 143 2.39 -0.36 -8.83
C PHE A 143 1.55 -0.51 -7.59
N GLN A 144 0.88 0.58 -7.23
CA GLN A 144 -0.12 0.57 -6.19
C GLN A 144 -1.28 1.47 -6.55
N GLY A 145 -2.45 1.09 -6.08
CA GLY A 145 -3.66 1.87 -6.31
C GLY A 145 -4.72 1.51 -5.29
N GLY A 146 -5.65 2.42 -5.06
CA GLY A 146 -6.66 2.17 -4.05
C GLY A 146 -7.74 3.22 -4.02
N LEU A 147 -8.71 2.95 -3.18
CA LEU A 147 -9.83 3.84 -2.90
C LEU A 147 -9.81 4.21 -1.42
N GLY A 148 -10.30 5.40 -1.13
CA GLY A 148 -10.41 5.86 0.24
C GLY A 148 -11.49 6.89 0.42
N PHE A 149 -11.75 7.19 1.65
CA PHE A 149 -12.58 8.33 2.04
C PHE A 149 -11.94 9.05 3.23
N ALA A 150 -12.26 10.32 3.37
CA ALA A 150 -11.84 11.11 4.51
C ALA A 150 -13.01 11.87 5.12
N LEU A 151 -12.92 12.07 6.43
CA LEU A 151 -13.76 12.99 7.18
C LEU A 151 -12.99 14.29 7.38
N VAL A 152 -13.55 15.39 6.91
CA VAL A 152 -12.89 16.70 6.91
C VAL A 152 -13.32 17.52 8.11
N PHE A 153 -12.37 17.73 9.04
CA PHE A 153 -12.55 18.57 10.25
C PHE A 153 -11.46 19.63 10.27
N ALA A 154 -11.54 20.64 9.42
CA ALA A 154 -10.45 21.63 9.29
C ALA A 154 -9.89 22.11 10.64
N PRO A 155 -8.57 22.03 10.92
CA PRO A 155 -7.47 21.79 9.97
C PRO A 155 -7.03 20.33 9.80
N VAL A 156 -7.79 19.36 10.30
CA VAL A 156 -7.47 17.93 10.32
C VAL A 156 -8.41 17.16 9.40
N GLU A 157 -7.91 16.15 8.73
CA GLU A 157 -8.70 15.17 8.00
C GLU A 157 -8.39 13.76 8.55
N LEU A 158 -9.41 12.95 8.76
CA LEU A 158 -9.29 11.54 9.11
C LEU A 158 -9.48 10.72 7.84
N HIS A 159 -8.42 10.07 7.38
CA HIS A 159 -8.39 9.29 6.15
C HIS A 159 -8.54 7.80 6.43
N PHE A 160 -9.33 7.12 5.60
CA PHE A 160 -9.43 5.66 5.54
C PHE A 160 -9.17 5.23 4.10
N ASN A 161 -8.18 4.36 3.90
CA ASN A 161 -7.78 3.91 2.58
C ASN A 161 -7.69 2.39 2.53
N CYS A 162 -8.11 1.84 1.40
CA CYS A 162 -7.83 0.47 1.01
C CYS A 162 -6.95 0.53 -0.25
N THR A 163 -5.76 -0.02 -0.18
CA THR A 163 -4.75 0.03 -1.26
C THR A 163 -4.33 -1.38 -1.62
N VAL A 164 -4.29 -1.66 -2.92
CA VAL A 164 -3.70 -2.87 -3.48
C VAL A 164 -2.34 -2.51 -4.04
N ARG A 165 -1.33 -3.29 -3.72
CA ARG A 165 0.05 -3.16 -4.16
C ARG A 165 0.45 -4.42 -4.91
N TRP A 166 0.97 -4.24 -6.12
CA TRP A 166 1.54 -5.31 -6.94
C TRP A 166 3.01 -5.03 -7.18
N SER A 167 3.87 -5.92 -6.68
CA SER A 167 5.30 -5.83 -6.96
C SER A 167 5.59 -6.34 -8.37
N TRP A 168 6.35 -5.56 -9.12
CA TRP A 168 6.90 -5.96 -10.41
C TRP A 168 8.27 -6.59 -10.25
N SER A 169 8.91 -6.33 -9.14
CA SER A 169 10.18 -6.95 -8.80
C SER A 169 9.95 -8.32 -8.16
N SER A 170 10.46 -9.37 -8.78
CA SER A 170 10.45 -10.69 -8.16
C SER A 170 11.36 -10.72 -6.93
N LEU A 171 10.94 -11.42 -5.87
CA LEU A 171 11.82 -11.69 -4.74
C LEU A 171 13.01 -12.53 -5.18
N ASN A 172 12.77 -13.54 -6.01
CA ASN A 172 13.83 -14.45 -6.48
C ASN A 172 14.40 -13.98 -7.81
N GLU A 173 15.70 -14.07 -7.94
CA GLU A 173 16.39 -13.99 -9.22
C GLU A 173 16.50 -15.41 -9.81
N PRO A 174 15.78 -15.71 -10.90
CA PRO A 174 15.84 -17.05 -11.49
C PRO A 174 17.20 -17.26 -12.12
N ASP A 175 17.81 -18.39 -11.79
CA ASP A 175 19.00 -18.87 -12.49
C ASP A 175 18.54 -19.69 -13.70
N TYR A 176 18.73 -19.15 -14.89
CA TYR A 176 18.35 -19.81 -16.14
C TYR A 176 19.16 -21.06 -16.45
N ASP A 177 20.34 -21.19 -15.87
CA ASP A 177 21.20 -22.34 -16.03
C ASP A 177 20.87 -23.48 -15.06
N SER A 178 20.07 -23.18 -14.02
CA SER A 178 19.66 -24.15 -13.01
C SER A 178 18.26 -24.69 -13.24
N LYS A 179 18.13 -26.02 -13.35
CA LYS A 179 16.81 -26.70 -13.42
C LYS A 179 15.96 -26.52 -12.17
N TYR A 180 16.55 -26.10 -11.05
CA TYR A 180 15.90 -26.04 -9.73
C TYR A 180 15.42 -24.63 -9.33
N TYR A 181 15.98 -23.56 -9.90
CA TYR A 181 15.78 -22.19 -9.43
C TYR A 181 15.07 -21.27 -10.43
N TYR A 182 14.43 -21.83 -11.44
CA TYR A 182 13.64 -21.04 -12.37
C TYR A 182 12.25 -20.71 -11.76
N LYS A 183 12.26 -19.85 -10.74
CA LYS A 183 11.01 -19.46 -10.05
C LYS A 183 11.01 -17.97 -9.76
N TYR A 184 9.97 -17.31 -10.27
CA TYR A 184 9.67 -15.94 -9.88
C TYR A 184 8.70 -15.93 -8.69
N ALA A 185 8.81 -14.92 -7.84
CA ALA A 185 7.95 -14.70 -6.70
C ALA A 185 7.59 -13.21 -6.61
N TYR A 186 6.36 -12.87 -6.96
CA TYR A 186 5.87 -11.49 -7.00
C TYR A 186 4.92 -11.23 -5.82
N PRO A 187 5.27 -10.31 -4.91
CA PRO A 187 4.38 -9.89 -3.83
C PRO A 187 3.10 -9.21 -4.35
N LEU A 188 2.00 -9.53 -3.69
CA LEU A 188 0.69 -8.89 -3.85
C LEU A 188 0.13 -8.59 -2.46
N ASP A 189 -0.10 -7.33 -2.17
CA ASP A 189 -0.57 -6.90 -0.86
C ASP A 189 -1.87 -6.11 -0.96
N ILE A 190 -2.74 -6.33 0.02
CA ILE A 190 -3.94 -5.53 0.25
C ILE A 190 -3.76 -4.86 1.61
N MET A 191 -3.79 -3.54 1.63
CA MET A 191 -3.56 -2.75 2.84
C MET A 191 -4.80 -1.94 3.18
N ALA A 192 -5.23 -1.99 4.42
CA ALA A 192 -6.27 -1.13 4.96
C ALA A 192 -5.66 -0.21 6.01
N THR A 193 -5.77 1.10 5.80
CA THR A 193 -5.12 2.10 6.65
C THR A 193 -6.09 3.16 7.13
N ALA A 194 -5.86 3.63 8.36
CA ALA A 194 -6.48 4.82 8.91
C ALA A 194 -5.39 5.83 9.27
N GLY A 195 -5.64 7.12 9.01
CA GLY A 195 -4.61 8.14 9.22
C GLY A 195 -5.15 9.52 9.53
N LEU A 196 -4.33 10.30 10.20
CA LEU A 196 -4.59 11.70 10.49
C LEU A 196 -3.73 12.58 9.59
N HIS A 197 -4.39 13.48 8.87
CA HIS A 197 -3.75 14.38 7.94
C HIS A 197 -3.97 15.84 8.36
N PHE A 198 -2.89 16.62 8.40
CA PHE A 198 -2.89 18.01 8.84
C PHE A 198 -2.67 18.95 7.66
N HIS A 199 -3.51 19.96 7.53
CA HIS A 199 -3.30 21.02 6.57
C HIS A 199 -2.18 21.97 7.04
N LEU A 200 -1.04 22.00 6.33
CA LEU A 200 0.09 22.88 6.61
C LEU A 200 -0.17 24.33 6.17
N THR A 201 -1.09 24.52 5.25
CA THR A 201 -1.46 25.84 4.72
C THR A 201 -2.98 26.01 4.82
N LYS A 202 -3.42 27.24 5.11
CA LYS A 202 -4.85 27.53 5.05
C LYS A 202 -5.40 27.21 3.66
N ARG A 203 -6.51 26.49 3.59
CA ARG A 203 -7.22 26.21 2.34
C ARG A 203 -7.54 27.55 1.65
N ARG A 204 -6.98 27.77 0.46
CA ARG A 204 -7.19 29.03 -0.28
C ARG A 204 -8.54 29.15 -0.98
N GLY A 205 -9.41 28.16 -0.84
CA GLY A 205 -10.75 28.16 -1.43
C GLY A 205 -11.81 28.16 -0.35
N LYS A 206 -12.96 28.79 -0.66
CA LYS A 206 -14.16 28.67 0.18
C LYS A 206 -14.62 27.22 0.17
N THR A 207 -15.06 26.71 1.31
CA THR A 207 -15.68 25.39 1.40
C THR A 207 -17.00 25.38 0.61
N ASN A 208 -17.45 24.20 0.19
CA ASN A 208 -18.76 24.07 -0.47
C ASN A 208 -19.91 24.64 0.40
N ARG A 209 -19.78 24.57 1.72
CA ARG A 209 -20.73 25.16 2.67
C ARG A 209 -20.69 26.69 2.64
N GLU A 210 -19.51 27.29 2.59
CA GLU A 210 -19.33 28.75 2.45
C GLU A 210 -19.84 29.24 1.10
N LEU A 211 -19.54 28.50 0.01
CA LEU A 211 -20.04 28.84 -1.32
C LEU A 211 -21.57 28.73 -1.40
N LYS A 212 -22.18 27.70 -0.80
CA LYS A 212 -23.64 27.58 -0.72
C LYS A 212 -24.25 28.70 0.10
N LYS A 213 -23.63 29.07 1.23
CA LYS A 213 -24.08 30.18 2.07
C LYS A 213 -24.01 31.50 1.31
N GLU A 214 -22.89 31.75 0.64
CA GLU A 214 -22.69 32.94 -0.17
C GLU A 214 -23.68 33.02 -1.35
N ALA A 215 -23.89 31.90 -2.05
CA ALA A 215 -24.87 31.81 -3.12
C ALA A 215 -26.28 32.06 -2.59
N TYR A 216 -26.63 31.54 -1.43
CA TYR A 216 -27.91 31.79 -0.78
C TYR A 216 -28.06 33.27 -0.38
N GLU A 217 -27.01 33.89 0.18
CA GLU A 217 -26.98 35.31 0.53
C GLU A 217 -27.12 36.22 -0.71
N ILE A 218 -26.54 35.81 -1.86
CA ILE A 218 -26.68 36.54 -3.12
C ILE A 218 -28.09 36.44 -3.69
N VAL A 219 -28.69 35.25 -3.64
CA VAL A 219 -30.02 35.00 -4.25
C VAL A 219 -31.16 35.52 -3.39
N TYR A 220 -31.05 35.37 -2.07
CA TYR A 220 -32.20 35.65 -1.14
C TYR A 220 -31.93 36.84 -0.22
N GLY A 221 -30.82 37.54 -0.34
CA GLY A 221 -30.41 38.63 0.53
C GLY A 221 -29.94 38.16 1.90
N LYS A 222 -29.07 38.98 2.52
CA LYS A 222 -28.59 38.72 3.87
C LYS A 222 -29.76 38.68 4.83
N LYS A 223 -30.05 37.56 5.49
CA LYS A 223 -30.94 37.53 6.65
C LYS A 223 -30.23 38.30 7.78
N ASN A 224 -30.78 39.47 8.11
CA ASN A 224 -30.39 40.20 9.32
C ASN A 224 -30.68 39.40 10.58
#